data_817d2ee1c578efdfba4afc2a2c2b63cf
#
_entry.id   817d2ee1c578efdfba4afc2a2c2b63cf
#
_cell.length_a   1.000
_cell.length_b   1.000
_cell.length_c   1.000
_cell.angle_alpha   90.00
_cell.angle_beta   90.00
_cell.angle_gamma   90.00
#
_symmetry.space_group_name_H-M   'P 1'
#
loop_
_entity.id
_entity.type
_entity.pdbx_description
1 polymer ?
#
loop_
_entity_poly.entity_id
_entity_poly.type
_entity_poly.pdbx_seq_one_letter_code
_entity_poly.pdbx_strand_id
1 'polypeptide(L)'
;MKICRIILIILGLWIPGSLDAQAASLAPLRVGYPSPSASFYPLFATKEAGLLEKYGFATEMVYVQGVQLIQVHVSGQLDLSTVSSVVYLQASVEGADLIQVASSIDNQLMKVMVHPSISRPEDLKGKTLAVTRFGSLTDLLIRPALKKWGLEPQKDVKLIQIGRMPDIATAISQKSVDGGVISFPTSMQAEKLGLKTLLDFADSGYEVPATTVVVSRRYANANRDVVLRFLKAYMEGTQRLFTDRELGIRALRKYGGISDREMLATTYDLFTTRYIKKIPSVNPKGVQNSLEMIAENNPKARSRRAEEFMDTSFMDELEKTGFIKSVWP
;
A
#
# COMPACT_ATOMS: atom_id res chain seq x y z
N MET A 1 -42.54 84.37 22.88
CA MET A 1 -42.13 83.05 23.32
C MET A 1 -41.99 82.17 22.08
N LYS A 2 -40.74 81.89 21.63
CA LYS A 2 -40.43 81.06 20.47
C LYS A 2 -39.89 79.71 20.98
N ILE A 3 -40.64 78.66 20.76
CA ILE A 3 -40.26 77.26 21.12
C ILE A 3 -39.40 76.70 20.01
N CYS A 4 -38.13 76.48 20.33
CA CYS A 4 -37.18 75.82 19.41
C CYS A 4 -37.31 74.31 19.53
N ARG A 5 -37.74 73.63 18.43
CA ARG A 5 -37.78 72.18 18.33
C ARG A 5 -36.40 71.65 17.82
N ILE A 6 -35.71 70.97 18.70
CA ILE A 6 -34.47 70.21 18.33
C ILE A 6 -34.88 68.87 17.75
N ILE A 7 -34.54 68.67 16.48
CA ILE A 7 -34.68 67.39 15.82
C ILE A 7 -33.39 66.60 16.03
N LEU A 8 -33.48 65.52 16.81
CA LEU A 8 -32.36 64.53 16.99
C LEU A 8 -32.35 63.58 15.79
N ILE A 9 -31.33 63.70 14.94
CA ILE A 9 -31.09 62.74 13.87
C ILE A 9 -30.25 61.61 14.47
N ILE A 10 -30.83 60.41 14.63
CA ILE A 10 -30.12 59.19 15.02
C ILE A 10 -29.50 58.60 13.73
N LEU A 11 -28.21 58.76 13.54
CA LEU A 11 -27.44 58.06 12.54
C LEU A 11 -27.26 56.58 13.01
N GLY A 12 -28.02 55.69 12.44
CA GLY A 12 -27.79 54.23 12.63
C GLY A 12 -26.45 53.81 12.01
N LEU A 13 -25.46 53.49 12.82
CA LEU A 13 -24.24 52.82 12.38
C LEU A 13 -24.60 51.40 11.95
N TRP A 14 -24.63 51.18 10.68
CA TRP A 14 -24.68 49.83 10.08
C TRP A 14 -23.29 49.23 10.21
N ILE A 15 -23.05 48.32 11.20
CA ILE A 15 -21.85 47.55 11.34
C ILE A 15 -22.04 46.36 10.37
N PRO A 16 -21.25 46.24 9.29
CA PRO A 16 -21.27 45.01 8.46
C PRO A 16 -20.73 43.89 9.35
N GLY A 17 -21.60 42.93 9.67
CA GLY A 17 -21.18 41.68 10.33
C GLY A 17 -20.12 41.00 9.45
N SER A 18 -18.90 40.98 9.94
CA SER A 18 -17.84 40.13 9.43
C SER A 18 -18.34 38.67 9.56
N LEU A 19 -18.73 38.09 8.46
CA LEU A 19 -18.82 36.63 8.32
C LEU A 19 -17.39 36.13 8.53
N ASP A 20 -17.02 35.82 9.74
CA ASP A 20 -15.90 34.98 10.05
C ASP A 20 -16.21 33.63 9.37
N ALA A 21 -15.66 33.45 8.19
CA ALA A 21 -15.57 32.13 7.57
C ALA A 21 -14.69 31.28 8.50
N GLN A 22 -15.31 30.63 9.47
CA GLN A 22 -14.65 29.70 10.37
C GLN A 22 -14.00 28.65 9.49
N ALA A 23 -12.69 28.76 9.30
CA ALA A 23 -11.94 27.75 8.57
C ALA A 23 -12.26 26.41 9.24
N ALA A 24 -12.94 25.53 8.52
CA ALA A 24 -13.34 24.23 9.02
C ALA A 24 -12.09 23.52 9.52
N SER A 25 -12.04 23.20 10.81
CA SER A 25 -10.89 22.50 11.40
C SER A 25 -10.73 21.15 10.70
N LEU A 26 -9.51 20.86 10.27
CA LEU A 26 -9.20 19.57 9.63
C LEU A 26 -9.47 18.43 10.62
N ALA A 27 -10.17 17.39 10.16
CA ALA A 27 -10.42 16.21 10.98
C ALA A 27 -9.15 15.36 11.11
N PRO A 28 -8.78 14.88 12.31
CA PRO A 28 -7.64 14.00 12.47
C PRO A 28 -7.86 12.70 11.70
N LEU A 29 -6.81 12.21 11.04
CA LEU A 29 -6.83 10.96 10.31
C LEU A 29 -5.46 10.27 10.44
N ARG A 30 -5.43 9.05 10.98
CA ARG A 30 -4.19 8.26 11.14
C ARG A 30 -4.14 7.17 10.09
N VAL A 31 -3.16 7.28 9.19
CA VAL A 31 -2.98 6.33 8.09
C VAL A 31 -1.68 5.57 8.24
N GLY A 32 -1.79 4.26 8.45
CA GLY A 32 -0.66 3.38 8.65
C GLY A 32 -0.05 2.86 7.34
N TYR A 33 1.28 2.65 7.34
CA TYR A 33 1.98 1.97 6.25
C TYR A 33 3.19 1.17 6.79
N PRO A 34 3.55 0.01 6.17
CA PRO A 34 4.50 -0.94 6.78
C PRO A 34 5.98 -0.72 6.43
N SER A 35 6.28 0.13 5.45
CA SER A 35 7.66 0.41 5.03
C SER A 35 7.77 1.66 4.17
N PRO A 36 8.90 2.39 4.20
CA PRO A 36 9.25 3.39 3.20
C PRO A 36 9.63 2.67 1.90
N SER A 37 8.63 2.42 1.04
CA SER A 37 8.79 1.67 -0.20
C SER A 37 7.89 2.25 -1.30
N ALA A 38 8.35 2.18 -2.55
CA ALA A 38 7.56 2.58 -3.71
C ALA A 38 6.26 1.78 -3.87
N SER A 39 6.09 0.65 -3.19
CA SER A 39 4.82 -0.05 -3.12
C SER A 39 3.67 0.83 -2.58
N PHE A 40 3.97 1.82 -1.72
CA PHE A 40 2.98 2.74 -1.14
C PHE A 40 2.95 4.10 -1.82
N TYR A 41 3.46 4.16 -3.05
CA TYR A 41 3.63 5.38 -3.83
C TYR A 41 2.36 6.21 -3.99
N PRO A 42 1.16 5.65 -4.29
CA PRO A 42 -0.06 6.43 -4.36
C PRO A 42 -0.38 7.19 -3.07
N LEU A 43 -0.17 6.57 -1.88
CA LEU A 43 -0.35 7.24 -0.59
C LEU A 43 0.63 8.39 -0.42
N PHE A 44 1.90 8.17 -0.77
CA PHE A 44 2.95 9.19 -0.65
C PHE A 44 2.69 10.38 -1.58
N ALA A 45 2.26 10.12 -2.81
CA ALA A 45 1.89 11.16 -3.75
C ALA A 45 0.65 11.95 -3.28
N THR A 46 -0.34 11.28 -2.71
CA THR A 46 -1.53 11.90 -2.12
C THR A 46 -1.14 12.88 -1.00
N LYS A 47 -0.24 12.46 -0.11
CA LYS A 47 0.25 13.32 0.98
C LYS A 47 1.10 14.48 0.46
N GLU A 48 2.04 14.22 -0.46
CA GLU A 48 2.92 15.25 -1.03
C GLU A 48 2.15 16.30 -1.83
N ALA A 49 1.05 15.91 -2.46
CA ALA A 49 0.16 16.82 -3.21
C ALA A 49 -0.77 17.67 -2.31
N GLY A 50 -0.74 17.49 -0.98
CA GLY A 50 -1.64 18.20 -0.06
C GLY A 50 -3.12 17.81 -0.21
N LEU A 51 -3.40 16.65 -0.82
CA LEU A 51 -4.77 16.26 -1.13
C LEU A 51 -5.52 15.75 0.10
N LEU A 52 -4.83 15.22 1.10
CA LEU A 52 -5.48 14.84 2.35
C LEU A 52 -6.04 16.08 3.06
N GLU A 53 -5.27 17.16 3.09
CA GLU A 53 -5.68 18.45 3.62
C GLU A 53 -6.81 19.09 2.80
N LYS A 54 -6.75 19.01 1.45
CA LYS A 54 -7.83 19.44 0.53
C LYS A 54 -9.16 18.75 0.85
N TYR A 55 -9.11 17.47 1.22
CA TYR A 55 -10.29 16.68 1.57
C TYR A 55 -10.66 16.75 3.06
N GLY A 56 -10.09 17.71 3.80
CA GLY A 56 -10.47 18.05 5.15
C GLY A 56 -9.78 17.24 6.25
N PHE A 57 -8.61 16.66 6.00
CA PHE A 57 -7.89 15.84 6.97
C PHE A 57 -6.58 16.44 7.45
N ALA A 58 -6.40 16.52 8.78
CA ALA A 58 -5.09 16.65 9.42
C ALA A 58 -4.49 15.22 9.54
N THR A 59 -3.76 14.80 8.51
CA THR A 59 -3.33 13.40 8.41
C THR A 59 -1.97 13.17 9.06
N GLU A 60 -1.93 12.22 9.99
CA GLU A 60 -0.74 11.60 10.52
C GLU A 60 -0.41 10.32 9.72
N MET A 61 0.78 10.30 9.10
CA MET A 61 1.32 9.13 8.42
C MET A 61 2.11 8.29 9.42
N VAL A 62 1.59 7.11 9.80
CA VAL A 62 2.15 6.27 10.87
C VAL A 62 2.92 5.10 10.26
N TYR A 63 4.24 5.15 10.36
CA TYR A 63 5.10 4.02 9.96
C TYR A 63 5.17 2.98 11.08
N VAL A 64 4.72 1.74 10.77
CA VAL A 64 4.84 0.58 11.67
C VAL A 64 5.31 -0.62 10.87
N GLN A 65 6.50 -1.11 11.18
CA GLN A 65 7.16 -2.15 10.39
C GLN A 65 6.40 -3.47 10.31
N GLY A 66 6.18 -3.97 9.10
CA GLY A 66 5.74 -5.34 8.83
C GLY A 66 4.35 -5.67 9.38
N VAL A 67 4.19 -6.86 9.92
CA VAL A 67 2.90 -7.37 10.43
C VAL A 67 2.41 -6.66 11.69
N GLN A 68 3.28 -5.96 12.42
CA GLN A 68 2.91 -5.18 13.60
C GLN A 68 1.91 -4.05 13.25
N LEU A 69 1.95 -3.54 12.01
CA LEU A 69 0.98 -2.57 11.52
C LEU A 69 -0.47 -3.05 11.72
N ILE A 70 -0.73 -4.32 11.49
CA ILE A 70 -2.08 -4.88 11.64
C ILE A 70 -2.50 -4.92 13.12
N GLN A 71 -1.58 -5.23 14.04
CA GLN A 71 -1.87 -5.20 15.47
C GLN A 71 -2.25 -3.78 15.93
N VAL A 72 -1.52 -2.76 15.46
CA VAL A 72 -1.81 -1.34 15.74
C VAL A 72 -3.14 -0.92 15.10
N HIS A 73 -3.47 -1.42 13.90
CA HIS A 73 -4.77 -1.13 13.26
C HIS A 73 -5.93 -1.78 14.04
N VAL A 74 -5.82 -3.04 14.38
CA VAL A 74 -6.86 -3.79 15.13
C VAL A 74 -7.09 -3.18 16.51
N SER A 75 -6.06 -2.61 17.16
CA SER A 75 -6.22 -1.91 18.44
C SER A 75 -6.95 -0.56 18.33
N GLY A 76 -7.29 -0.10 17.11
CA GLY A 76 -7.99 1.17 16.87
C GLY A 76 -7.08 2.41 16.93
N GLN A 77 -5.76 2.24 16.93
CA GLN A 77 -4.82 3.35 16.88
C GLN A 77 -4.62 3.90 15.45
N LEU A 78 -5.12 3.21 14.43
CA LEU A 78 -5.15 3.66 13.03
C LEU A 78 -6.59 3.67 12.54
N ASP A 79 -6.91 4.66 11.70
CA ASP A 79 -8.21 4.78 11.05
C ASP A 79 -8.24 4.00 9.73
N LEU A 80 -7.12 4.07 8.97
CA LEU A 80 -6.89 3.28 7.75
C LEU A 80 -5.45 2.77 7.75
N SER A 81 -5.18 1.76 6.92
CA SER A 81 -3.81 1.35 6.59
C SER A 81 -3.68 0.97 5.12
N THR A 82 -2.46 1.16 4.59
CA THR A 82 -2.09 0.60 3.29
C THR A 82 -1.15 -0.58 3.52
N VAL A 83 -1.50 -1.75 2.98
CA VAL A 83 -0.78 -3.00 3.26
C VAL A 83 -1.05 -4.04 2.16
N SER A 84 -0.22 -5.08 2.07
CA SER A 84 -0.49 -6.23 1.19
C SER A 84 -1.74 -7.02 1.66
N SER A 85 -2.51 -7.54 0.68
CA SER A 85 -3.69 -8.37 0.95
C SER A 85 -3.38 -9.55 1.86
N VAL A 86 -2.28 -10.25 1.65
CA VAL A 86 -1.89 -11.43 2.45
C VAL A 86 -1.74 -11.06 3.93
N VAL A 87 -1.20 -9.88 4.23
CA VAL A 87 -0.89 -9.47 5.61
C VAL A 87 -2.16 -9.17 6.40
N TYR A 88 -3.12 -8.42 5.84
CA TYR A 88 -4.37 -8.17 6.58
C TYR A 88 -5.28 -9.40 6.61
N LEU A 89 -5.30 -10.19 5.52
CA LEU A 89 -6.13 -11.40 5.44
C LEU A 89 -5.71 -12.46 6.45
N GLN A 90 -4.42 -12.63 6.74
CA GLN A 90 -3.97 -13.52 7.80
C GLN A 90 -4.63 -13.21 9.14
N ALA A 91 -4.69 -11.92 9.51
CA ALA A 91 -5.35 -11.51 10.75
C ALA A 91 -6.87 -11.62 10.65
N SER A 92 -7.45 -11.31 9.48
CA SER A 92 -8.92 -11.35 9.29
C SER A 92 -9.46 -12.78 9.29
N VAL A 93 -8.71 -13.76 8.77
CA VAL A 93 -9.04 -15.20 8.89
C VAL A 93 -9.05 -15.65 10.35
N GLU A 94 -8.23 -15.04 11.20
CA GLU A 94 -8.20 -15.28 12.65
C GLU A 94 -9.25 -14.46 13.43
N GLY A 95 -10.07 -13.65 12.74
CA GLY A 95 -11.20 -12.93 13.33
C GLY A 95 -10.99 -11.42 13.48
N ALA A 96 -9.92 -10.85 12.93
CA ALA A 96 -9.78 -9.39 12.90
C ALA A 96 -10.84 -8.76 11.97
N ASP A 97 -11.47 -7.67 12.45
CA ASP A 97 -12.53 -6.96 11.71
C ASP A 97 -11.94 -6.01 10.65
N LEU A 98 -11.17 -6.55 9.68
CA LEU A 98 -10.54 -5.76 8.64
C LEU A 98 -11.08 -6.13 7.26
N ILE A 99 -11.34 -5.11 6.44
CA ILE A 99 -11.79 -5.24 5.06
C ILE A 99 -10.97 -4.34 4.14
N GLN A 100 -10.78 -4.79 2.91
CA GLN A 100 -10.18 -4.02 1.82
C GLN A 100 -11.24 -3.20 1.11
N VAL A 101 -10.98 -1.90 0.91
CA VAL A 101 -11.88 -0.97 0.21
C VAL A 101 -11.28 -0.43 -1.09
N ALA A 102 -9.97 -0.60 -1.31
CA ALA A 102 -9.30 -0.25 -2.57
C ALA A 102 -8.03 -1.08 -2.76
N SER A 103 -7.53 -1.14 -4.01
CA SER A 103 -6.26 -1.78 -4.38
C SER A 103 -5.59 -1.03 -5.52
N SER A 104 -4.39 -0.57 -5.31
CA SER A 104 -3.62 0.21 -6.30
C SER A 104 -2.54 -0.59 -7.03
N ILE A 105 -2.09 -1.71 -6.47
CA ILE A 105 -1.13 -2.62 -7.08
C ILE A 105 -1.59 -4.05 -6.82
N ASP A 106 -1.91 -4.80 -7.87
CA ASP A 106 -2.49 -6.14 -7.75
C ASP A 106 -1.45 -7.28 -7.86
N ASN A 107 -0.20 -6.96 -8.14
CA ASN A 107 0.88 -7.94 -8.21
C ASN A 107 1.93 -7.72 -7.12
N GLN A 108 2.49 -8.80 -6.59
CA GLN A 108 3.58 -8.71 -5.63
C GLN A 108 4.88 -8.25 -6.32
N LEU A 109 5.46 -7.15 -5.82
CA LEU A 109 6.66 -6.54 -6.38
C LEU A 109 7.92 -7.15 -5.73
N MET A 110 7.99 -8.47 -5.78
CA MET A 110 9.10 -9.26 -5.22
C MET A 110 9.71 -10.15 -6.28
N LYS A 111 10.99 -10.45 -6.12
CA LYS A 111 11.75 -11.34 -6.99
C LYS A 111 12.45 -12.42 -6.18
N VAL A 112 12.53 -13.63 -6.71
CA VAL A 112 13.48 -14.62 -6.26
C VAL A 112 14.81 -14.28 -6.93
N MET A 113 15.72 -13.70 -6.14
CA MET A 113 17.07 -13.38 -6.58
C MET A 113 18.01 -14.50 -6.19
N VAL A 114 18.91 -14.86 -7.10
CA VAL A 114 19.85 -15.97 -6.91
C VAL A 114 21.26 -15.61 -7.33
N HIS A 115 22.24 -16.35 -6.81
CA HIS A 115 23.61 -16.30 -7.30
C HIS A 115 23.68 -16.66 -8.78
N PRO A 116 24.58 -16.04 -9.60
CA PRO A 116 24.67 -16.29 -11.04
C PRO A 116 24.88 -17.74 -11.49
N SER A 117 25.34 -18.61 -10.59
CA SER A 117 25.51 -20.05 -10.84
C SER A 117 24.18 -20.82 -10.96
N ILE A 118 23.06 -20.21 -10.50
CA ILE A 118 21.73 -20.78 -10.59
C ILE A 118 21.04 -20.18 -11.80
N SER A 119 20.53 -21.01 -12.69
CA SER A 119 19.90 -20.54 -13.93
C SER A 119 18.47 -21.00 -14.12
N ARG A 120 18.04 -22.03 -13.39
CA ARG A 120 16.69 -22.60 -13.46
C ARG A 120 16.24 -23.11 -12.09
N PRO A 121 14.95 -23.26 -11.85
CA PRO A 121 14.42 -23.68 -10.55
C PRO A 121 14.99 -25.00 -10.03
N GLU A 122 15.27 -25.96 -10.91
CA GLU A 122 15.79 -27.27 -10.53
C GLU A 122 17.18 -27.18 -9.87
N ASP A 123 17.97 -26.16 -10.20
CA ASP A 123 19.30 -25.89 -9.63
C ASP A 123 19.21 -25.54 -8.12
N LEU A 124 18.01 -25.24 -7.62
CA LEU A 124 17.78 -24.93 -6.20
C LEU A 124 17.80 -26.17 -5.29
N LYS A 125 17.77 -27.39 -5.84
CA LYS A 125 17.80 -28.60 -5.01
C LYS A 125 19.10 -28.68 -4.21
N GLY A 126 18.96 -28.87 -2.90
CA GLY A 126 20.09 -28.86 -1.95
C GLY A 126 20.63 -27.46 -1.62
N LYS A 127 19.99 -26.39 -2.10
CA LYS A 127 20.40 -25.00 -1.89
C LYS A 127 19.72 -24.35 -0.69
N THR A 128 20.26 -23.21 -0.28
CA THR A 128 19.73 -22.39 0.82
C THR A 128 19.18 -21.07 0.28
N LEU A 129 17.90 -20.81 0.54
CA LEU A 129 17.26 -19.54 0.23
C LEU A 129 16.94 -18.76 1.51
N ALA A 130 17.11 -17.44 1.43
CA ALA A 130 16.83 -16.52 2.54
C ALA A 130 15.45 -15.88 2.41
N VAL A 131 14.76 -15.77 3.55
CA VAL A 131 13.54 -14.98 3.74
C VAL A 131 13.75 -13.95 4.84
N THR A 132 12.92 -12.92 4.92
CA THR A 132 13.04 -11.94 6.01
C THR A 132 12.71 -12.58 7.36
N ARG A 133 11.54 -13.23 7.47
CA ARG A 133 11.08 -14.00 8.63
C ARG A 133 10.15 -15.10 8.17
N PHE A 134 10.08 -16.20 8.90
CA PHE A 134 9.05 -17.21 8.68
C PHE A 134 7.67 -16.63 8.97
N GLY A 135 6.68 -16.93 8.11
CA GLY A 135 5.35 -16.32 8.13
C GLY A 135 5.26 -14.90 7.56
N SER A 136 6.39 -14.28 7.15
CA SER A 136 6.36 -13.01 6.42
C SER A 136 6.00 -13.23 4.96
N LEU A 137 5.71 -12.12 4.24
CA LEU A 137 5.37 -12.18 2.82
C LEU A 137 6.45 -12.89 1.97
N THR A 138 7.74 -12.73 2.28
CA THR A 138 8.83 -13.41 1.57
C THR A 138 8.78 -14.93 1.73
N ASP A 139 8.42 -15.40 2.91
CA ASP A 139 8.24 -16.83 3.20
C ASP A 139 6.97 -17.38 2.55
N LEU A 140 5.87 -16.63 2.61
CA LEU A 140 4.58 -17.00 2.02
C LEU A 140 4.62 -17.06 0.49
N LEU A 141 5.45 -16.26 -0.15
CA LEU A 141 5.60 -16.27 -1.61
C LEU A 141 6.52 -17.40 -2.09
N ILE A 142 7.63 -17.69 -1.37
CA ILE A 142 8.61 -18.65 -1.87
C ILE A 142 8.15 -20.10 -1.71
N ARG A 143 7.40 -20.44 -0.65
CA ARG A 143 6.96 -21.82 -0.42
C ARG A 143 6.07 -22.36 -1.55
N PRO A 144 4.99 -21.66 -1.96
CA PRO A 144 4.20 -22.10 -3.12
C PRO A 144 5.01 -22.13 -4.42
N ALA A 145 5.93 -21.18 -4.63
CA ALA A 145 6.79 -21.16 -5.81
C ALA A 145 7.69 -22.41 -5.86
N LEU A 146 8.32 -22.79 -4.75
CA LEU A 146 9.11 -24.03 -4.67
C LEU A 146 8.26 -25.25 -4.96
N LYS A 147 7.07 -25.38 -4.36
CA LYS A 147 6.16 -26.52 -4.64
C LYS A 147 5.75 -26.58 -6.11
N LYS A 148 5.45 -25.44 -6.75
CA LYS A 148 5.14 -25.37 -8.18
C LYS A 148 6.31 -25.87 -9.05
N TRP A 149 7.54 -25.73 -8.58
CA TRP A 149 8.74 -26.26 -9.22
C TRP A 149 9.08 -27.70 -8.84
N GLY A 150 8.21 -28.38 -8.06
CA GLY A 150 8.44 -29.75 -7.59
C GLY A 150 9.48 -29.88 -6.48
N LEU A 151 9.79 -28.77 -5.79
CA LEU A 151 10.75 -28.71 -4.70
C LEU A 151 10.04 -28.54 -3.36
N GLU A 152 10.28 -29.45 -2.42
CA GLU A 152 9.65 -29.39 -1.11
C GLU A 152 10.42 -28.42 -0.17
N PRO A 153 9.77 -27.36 0.33
CA PRO A 153 10.40 -26.42 1.27
C PRO A 153 10.89 -27.13 2.53
N GLN A 154 12.10 -26.79 2.99
CA GLN A 154 12.81 -27.36 4.12
C GLN A 154 13.32 -28.81 3.92
N LYS A 155 12.93 -29.49 2.87
CA LYS A 155 13.43 -30.81 2.52
C LYS A 155 14.41 -30.76 1.34
N ASP A 156 13.94 -30.22 0.19
CA ASP A 156 14.76 -30.09 -1.00
C ASP A 156 15.51 -28.75 -1.06
N VAL A 157 14.93 -27.69 -0.45
CA VAL A 157 15.51 -26.36 -0.38
C VAL A 157 15.44 -25.86 1.06
N LYS A 158 16.59 -25.55 1.65
CA LYS A 158 16.66 -25.00 3.00
C LYS A 158 16.21 -23.52 3.00
N LEU A 159 15.25 -23.16 3.83
CA LEU A 159 14.86 -21.76 4.05
C LEU A 159 15.44 -21.27 5.37
N ILE A 160 16.06 -20.07 5.37
CA ILE A 160 16.59 -19.43 6.57
C ILE A 160 16.11 -17.99 6.69
N GLN A 161 16.12 -17.46 7.92
CA GLN A 161 15.75 -16.07 8.20
C GLN A 161 17.01 -15.20 8.28
N ILE A 162 17.05 -14.09 7.52
CA ILE A 162 18.15 -13.11 7.59
C ILE A 162 17.67 -11.74 8.11
N GLY A 163 16.38 -11.45 8.03
CA GLY A 163 15.79 -10.19 8.51
C GLY A 163 15.58 -9.18 7.38
N ARG A 164 16.56 -8.28 7.13
CA ARG A 164 16.36 -7.20 6.16
C ARG A 164 16.72 -7.62 4.74
N MET A 165 15.99 -7.13 3.74
CA MET A 165 16.24 -7.45 2.33
C MET A 165 17.63 -7.05 1.80
N PRO A 166 18.21 -5.89 2.18
CA PRO A 166 19.60 -5.59 1.82
C PRO A 166 20.61 -6.62 2.35
N ASP A 167 20.37 -7.16 3.57
CA ASP A 167 21.25 -8.17 4.15
C ASP A 167 21.13 -9.51 3.39
N ILE A 168 19.92 -9.84 2.89
CA ILE A 168 19.71 -10.99 2.00
C ILE A 168 20.51 -10.81 0.71
N ALA A 169 20.44 -9.65 0.04
CA ALA A 169 21.20 -9.37 -1.17
C ALA A 169 22.71 -9.51 -0.95
N THR A 170 23.21 -8.98 0.16
CA THR A 170 24.61 -9.11 0.57
C THR A 170 25.00 -10.57 0.79
N ALA A 171 24.18 -11.33 1.51
CA ALA A 171 24.45 -12.76 1.78
C ALA A 171 24.49 -13.59 0.48
N ILE A 172 23.65 -13.30 -0.51
CA ILE A 172 23.70 -13.95 -1.82
C ILE A 172 24.99 -13.58 -2.56
N SER A 173 25.36 -12.30 -2.61
CA SER A 173 26.58 -11.85 -3.30
C SER A 173 27.86 -12.44 -2.69
N GLN A 174 27.86 -12.66 -1.36
CA GLN A 174 28.94 -13.32 -0.62
C GLN A 174 28.89 -14.83 -0.63
N LYS A 175 27.91 -15.46 -1.31
CA LYS A 175 27.68 -16.92 -1.36
C LYS A 175 27.41 -17.56 0.02
N SER A 176 26.97 -16.78 1.00
CA SER A 176 26.53 -17.30 2.30
C SER A 176 25.17 -18.00 2.20
N VAL A 177 24.37 -17.60 1.21
CA VAL A 177 23.17 -18.27 0.75
C VAL A 177 23.15 -18.28 -0.78
N ASP A 178 22.36 -19.19 -1.37
CA ASP A 178 22.29 -19.35 -2.82
C ASP A 178 21.28 -18.40 -3.47
N GLY A 179 20.29 -17.93 -2.69
CA GLY A 179 19.27 -16.99 -3.17
C GLY A 179 18.37 -16.50 -2.05
N GLY A 180 17.35 -15.73 -2.42
CA GLY A 180 16.36 -15.22 -1.48
C GLY A 180 15.29 -14.37 -2.13
N VAL A 181 14.24 -14.02 -1.37
CA VAL A 181 13.16 -13.18 -1.86
C VAL A 181 13.40 -11.74 -1.47
N ILE A 182 13.47 -10.87 -2.46
CA ILE A 182 13.83 -9.45 -2.31
C ILE A 182 12.82 -8.59 -3.06
N SER A 183 12.38 -7.48 -2.44
CA SER A 183 11.54 -6.49 -3.12
C SER A 183 12.35 -5.36 -3.74
N PHE A 184 11.69 -4.61 -4.60
CA PHE A 184 12.17 -3.30 -5.05
C PHE A 184 12.28 -2.33 -3.84
N PRO A 185 13.29 -1.44 -3.75
CA PRO A 185 14.38 -1.20 -4.71
C PRO A 185 15.59 -2.12 -4.56
N THR A 186 15.65 -2.95 -3.51
CA THR A 186 16.81 -3.82 -3.23
C THR A 186 17.09 -4.80 -4.36
N SER A 187 16.04 -5.30 -5.05
CA SER A 187 16.22 -6.20 -6.20
C SER A 187 16.98 -5.54 -7.35
N MET A 188 16.73 -4.27 -7.63
CA MET A 188 17.52 -3.51 -8.62
C MET A 188 18.99 -3.38 -8.22
N GLN A 189 19.24 -3.11 -6.93
CA GLN A 189 20.62 -3.04 -6.44
C GLN A 189 21.31 -4.40 -6.55
N ALA A 190 20.59 -5.48 -6.25
CA ALA A 190 21.08 -6.85 -6.36
C ALA A 190 21.43 -7.21 -7.82
N GLU A 191 20.62 -6.78 -8.81
CA GLU A 191 20.92 -6.94 -10.23
C GLU A 191 22.20 -6.18 -10.64
N LYS A 192 22.41 -4.95 -10.14
CA LYS A 192 23.67 -4.19 -10.36
C LYS A 192 24.89 -4.89 -9.73
N LEU A 193 24.69 -5.70 -8.68
CA LEU A 193 25.74 -6.56 -8.09
C LEU A 193 25.93 -7.89 -8.84
N GLY A 194 25.26 -8.09 -9.96
CA GLY A 194 25.37 -9.27 -10.81
C GLY A 194 24.49 -10.45 -10.38
N LEU A 195 23.62 -10.30 -9.39
CA LEU A 195 22.66 -11.35 -9.03
C LEU A 195 21.60 -11.51 -10.13
N LYS A 196 21.04 -12.71 -10.29
CA LYS A 196 20.03 -13.00 -11.30
C LYS A 196 18.63 -13.07 -10.69
N THR A 197 17.65 -12.61 -11.44
CA THR A 197 16.24 -12.86 -11.16
C THR A 197 15.88 -14.26 -11.69
N LEU A 198 15.50 -15.16 -10.79
CA LEU A 198 14.99 -16.49 -11.13
C LEU A 198 13.46 -16.46 -11.34
N LEU A 199 12.75 -15.68 -10.55
CA LEU A 199 11.31 -15.45 -10.67
C LEU A 199 11.01 -13.99 -10.33
N ASP A 200 10.24 -13.31 -11.17
CA ASP A 200 9.57 -12.05 -10.84
C ASP A 200 8.10 -12.36 -10.54
N PHE A 201 7.67 -12.16 -9.29
CA PHE A 201 6.28 -12.42 -8.90
C PHE A 201 5.30 -11.49 -9.62
N ALA A 202 5.74 -10.30 -10.05
CA ALA A 202 4.91 -9.39 -10.83
C ALA A 202 4.55 -9.96 -12.22
N ASP A 203 5.38 -10.83 -12.77
CA ASP A 203 5.20 -11.48 -14.08
C ASP A 203 4.63 -12.89 -13.98
N SER A 204 4.38 -13.38 -12.77
CA SER A 204 3.95 -14.77 -12.53
C SER A 204 2.55 -15.09 -13.07
N GLY A 205 1.77 -14.06 -13.45
CA GLY A 205 0.37 -14.19 -13.84
C GLY A 205 -0.57 -14.49 -12.65
N TYR A 206 -0.02 -14.51 -11.44
CA TYR A 206 -0.77 -14.79 -10.21
C TYR A 206 -0.98 -13.50 -9.43
N GLU A 207 -2.16 -12.91 -9.59
CA GLU A 207 -2.53 -11.66 -8.94
C GLU A 207 -2.71 -11.87 -7.44
N VAL A 208 -1.93 -11.13 -6.66
CA VAL A 208 -2.01 -11.04 -5.19
C VAL A 208 -1.77 -9.58 -4.82
N PRO A 209 -2.78 -8.83 -4.39
CA PRO A 209 -2.66 -7.39 -4.20
C PRO A 209 -1.53 -7.01 -3.23
N ALA A 210 -0.57 -6.24 -3.74
CA ALA A 210 0.59 -5.76 -2.98
C ALA A 210 0.28 -4.51 -2.17
N THR A 211 -0.65 -3.68 -2.67
CA THR A 211 -0.99 -2.42 -2.02
C THR A 211 -2.49 -2.20 -2.04
N THR A 212 -3.07 -2.38 -0.87
CA THR A 212 -4.51 -2.23 -0.61
C THR A 212 -4.76 -1.12 0.39
N VAL A 213 -5.95 -0.55 0.38
CA VAL A 213 -6.45 0.30 1.46
C VAL A 213 -7.38 -0.55 2.33
N VAL A 214 -7.06 -0.63 3.60
CA VAL A 214 -7.73 -1.47 4.59
C VAL A 214 -8.29 -0.60 5.71
N VAL A 215 -9.51 -0.93 6.13
CA VAL A 215 -10.19 -0.30 7.27
C VAL A 215 -10.85 -1.39 8.12
N SER A 216 -11.21 -1.12 9.39
CA SER A 216 -12.12 -2.02 10.09
C SER A 216 -13.54 -1.85 9.54
N ARG A 217 -14.30 -2.94 9.42
CA ARG A 217 -15.70 -2.90 8.96
C ARG A 217 -16.54 -1.98 9.85
N ARG A 218 -16.30 -2.04 11.17
CA ARG A 218 -16.96 -1.16 12.13
C ARG A 218 -16.66 0.31 11.82
N TYR A 219 -15.40 0.67 11.56
CA TYR A 219 -15.02 2.03 11.24
C TYR A 219 -15.63 2.49 9.91
N ALA A 220 -15.58 1.63 8.89
CA ALA A 220 -16.15 1.90 7.57
C ALA A 220 -17.66 2.21 7.63
N ASN A 221 -18.40 1.43 8.42
CA ASN A 221 -19.84 1.63 8.62
C ASN A 221 -20.16 2.92 9.38
N ALA A 222 -19.39 3.22 10.43
CA ALA A 222 -19.62 4.41 11.25
C ALA A 222 -19.12 5.72 10.59
N ASN A 223 -18.14 5.64 9.69
CA ASN A 223 -17.43 6.80 9.11
C ASN A 223 -17.35 6.71 7.58
N ARG A 224 -18.45 6.28 6.92
CA ARG A 224 -18.47 6.08 5.46
C ARG A 224 -17.99 7.31 4.68
N ASP A 225 -18.41 8.52 5.09
CA ASP A 225 -17.98 9.77 4.48
C ASP A 225 -16.45 9.98 4.59
N VAL A 226 -15.85 9.65 5.72
CA VAL A 226 -14.41 9.75 5.92
C VAL A 226 -13.67 8.83 4.95
N VAL A 227 -14.11 7.59 4.81
CA VAL A 227 -13.51 6.62 3.88
C VAL A 227 -13.66 7.09 2.43
N LEU A 228 -14.83 7.58 2.03
CA LEU A 228 -15.07 8.12 0.68
C LEU A 228 -14.20 9.34 0.39
N ARG A 229 -14.08 10.29 1.31
CA ARG A 229 -13.19 11.46 1.13
C ARG A 229 -11.72 11.05 1.07
N PHE A 230 -11.29 10.08 1.86
CA PHE A 230 -9.94 9.53 1.76
C PHE A 230 -9.71 8.88 0.39
N LEU A 231 -10.63 8.06 -0.11
CA LEU A 231 -10.52 7.42 -1.42
C LEU A 231 -10.52 8.43 -2.57
N LYS A 232 -11.29 9.53 -2.46
CA LYS A 232 -11.23 10.65 -3.41
C LYS A 232 -9.84 11.30 -3.43
N ALA A 233 -9.30 11.63 -2.26
CA ALA A 233 -7.94 12.17 -2.14
C ALA A 233 -6.90 11.20 -2.72
N TYR A 234 -7.01 9.91 -2.39
CA TYR A 234 -6.11 8.86 -2.85
C TYR A 234 -6.14 8.68 -4.37
N MET A 235 -7.31 8.75 -4.99
CA MET A 235 -7.47 8.67 -6.43
C MET A 235 -6.91 9.91 -7.15
N GLU A 236 -7.17 11.13 -6.67
CA GLU A 236 -6.54 12.34 -7.20
C GLU A 236 -5.02 12.30 -7.02
N GLY A 237 -4.53 11.82 -5.88
CA GLY A 237 -3.11 11.63 -5.63
C GLY A 237 -2.46 10.63 -6.60
N THR A 238 -3.17 9.57 -6.92
CA THR A 238 -2.76 8.62 -7.95
C THR A 238 -2.73 9.30 -9.32
N GLN A 239 -3.74 10.08 -9.67
CA GLN A 239 -3.77 10.82 -10.94
C GLN A 239 -2.60 11.83 -11.04
N ARG A 240 -2.33 12.57 -9.95
CA ARG A 240 -1.18 13.48 -9.90
C ARG A 240 0.14 12.76 -10.10
N LEU A 241 0.25 11.53 -9.59
CA LEU A 241 1.44 10.70 -9.79
C LEU A 241 1.69 10.41 -11.27
N PHE A 242 0.64 10.24 -12.08
CA PHE A 242 0.77 10.01 -13.53
C PHE A 242 1.00 11.28 -14.34
N THR A 243 0.61 12.45 -13.83
CA THR A 243 0.60 13.72 -14.60
C THR A 243 1.67 14.71 -14.14
N ASP A 244 2.25 14.53 -12.96
CA ASP A 244 3.28 15.41 -12.38
C ASP A 244 4.49 14.57 -11.92
N ARG A 245 5.44 14.37 -12.84
CA ARG A 245 6.67 13.60 -12.59
C ARG A 245 7.48 14.15 -11.42
N GLU A 246 7.56 15.48 -11.31
CA GLU A 246 8.35 16.12 -10.25
C GLU A 246 7.74 15.90 -8.86
N LEU A 247 6.42 15.97 -8.75
CA LEU A 247 5.71 15.61 -7.52
C LEU A 247 5.97 14.15 -7.16
N GLY A 248 5.90 13.25 -8.14
CA GLY A 248 6.19 11.84 -7.94
C GLY A 248 7.62 11.63 -7.40
N ILE A 249 8.63 12.22 -8.04
CA ILE A 249 10.02 12.14 -7.59
C ILE A 249 10.19 12.69 -6.17
N ARG A 250 9.56 13.82 -5.83
CA ARG A 250 9.61 14.38 -4.46
C ARG A 250 8.99 13.41 -3.44
N ALA A 251 7.85 12.82 -3.77
CA ALA A 251 7.16 11.86 -2.89
C ALA A 251 8.04 10.61 -2.62
N LEU A 252 8.67 10.04 -3.64
CA LEU A 252 9.59 8.92 -3.47
C LEU A 252 10.81 9.27 -2.62
N ARG A 253 11.39 10.44 -2.85
CA ARG A 253 12.55 10.90 -2.07
C ARG A 253 12.21 11.09 -0.61
N LYS A 254 11.05 11.71 -0.33
CA LYS A 254 10.64 12.07 1.01
C LYS A 254 10.12 10.89 1.84
N TYR A 255 9.34 10.00 1.22
CA TYR A 255 8.63 8.94 1.94
C TYR A 255 9.05 7.52 1.50
N GLY A 256 9.61 7.37 0.31
CA GLY A 256 9.92 6.07 -0.28
C GLY A 256 11.30 5.51 0.06
N GLY A 257 12.13 6.25 0.80
CA GLY A 257 13.46 5.81 1.21
C GLY A 257 14.49 5.74 0.07
N ILE A 258 14.26 6.44 -1.04
CA ILE A 258 15.14 6.47 -2.21
C ILE A 258 15.80 7.85 -2.31
N SER A 259 17.14 7.91 -2.30
CA SER A 259 17.92 9.15 -2.42
C SER A 259 18.64 9.28 -3.76
N ASP A 260 19.01 8.17 -4.38
CA ASP A 260 19.71 8.13 -5.65
C ASP A 260 18.84 8.65 -6.80
N ARG A 261 19.37 9.59 -7.60
CA ARG A 261 18.62 10.29 -8.65
C ARG A 261 18.19 9.35 -9.80
N GLU A 262 19.07 8.46 -10.23
CA GLU A 262 18.79 7.51 -11.30
C GLU A 262 17.72 6.50 -10.85
N MET A 263 17.85 6.00 -9.61
CA MET A 263 16.90 5.08 -9.02
C MET A 263 15.51 5.74 -8.82
N LEU A 264 15.45 7.02 -8.42
CA LEU A 264 14.19 7.77 -8.35
C LEU A 264 13.49 7.83 -9.72
N ALA A 265 14.25 8.17 -10.79
CA ALA A 265 13.70 8.25 -12.13
C ALA A 265 13.21 6.88 -12.63
N THR A 266 14.04 5.85 -12.51
CA THR A 266 13.70 4.47 -12.91
C THR A 266 12.51 3.92 -12.11
N THR A 267 12.44 4.22 -10.80
CA THR A 267 11.31 3.82 -9.96
C THR A 267 10.03 4.49 -10.41
N TYR A 268 10.07 5.80 -10.65
CA TYR A 268 8.91 6.54 -11.14
C TYR A 268 8.38 5.93 -12.44
N ASP A 269 9.26 5.77 -13.43
CA ASP A 269 8.88 5.27 -14.75
C ASP A 269 8.32 3.84 -14.65
N LEU A 270 8.98 2.94 -13.91
CA LEU A 270 8.54 1.56 -13.72
C LEU A 270 7.16 1.48 -13.04
N PHE A 271 6.96 2.25 -11.97
CA PHE A 271 5.72 2.16 -11.20
C PHE A 271 4.53 2.77 -11.93
N THR A 272 4.71 3.90 -12.61
CA THR A 272 3.63 4.57 -13.35
C THR A 272 3.30 3.89 -14.68
N THR A 273 4.23 3.17 -15.30
CA THR A 273 3.96 2.48 -16.58
C THR A 273 3.49 1.05 -16.39
N ARG A 274 3.83 0.38 -15.28
CA ARG A 274 3.65 -1.05 -15.16
C ARG A 274 2.81 -1.51 -13.97
N TYR A 275 2.96 -0.89 -12.79
CA TYR A 275 2.44 -1.50 -11.58
C TYR A 275 1.22 -0.81 -10.99
N ILE A 276 1.18 0.52 -11.00
CA ILE A 276 0.11 1.27 -10.36
C ILE A 276 -1.12 1.33 -11.28
N LYS A 277 -2.26 0.92 -10.74
CA LYS A 277 -3.55 1.09 -11.42
C LYS A 277 -4.01 2.55 -11.34
N LYS A 278 -4.53 3.06 -12.44
CA LYS A 278 -5.16 4.40 -12.47
C LYS A 278 -6.37 4.47 -11.54
N ILE A 279 -7.21 3.45 -11.58
CA ILE A 279 -8.39 3.32 -10.72
C ILE A 279 -8.09 2.23 -9.67
N PRO A 280 -8.05 2.56 -8.37
CA PRO A 280 -7.68 1.61 -7.32
C PRO A 280 -8.85 0.67 -6.94
N SER A 281 -9.53 0.09 -7.93
CA SER A 281 -10.62 -0.87 -7.70
C SER A 281 -10.14 -2.13 -6.98
N VAL A 282 -10.99 -2.68 -6.12
CA VAL A 282 -10.72 -3.97 -5.48
C VAL A 282 -10.69 -5.08 -6.55
N ASN A 283 -9.75 -6.00 -6.42
CA ASN A 283 -9.64 -7.18 -7.27
C ASN A 283 -10.08 -8.45 -6.49
N PRO A 284 -11.33 -8.91 -6.65
CA PRO A 284 -11.84 -10.06 -5.92
C PRO A 284 -11.03 -11.34 -6.16
N LYS A 285 -10.58 -11.55 -7.41
CA LYS A 285 -9.72 -12.69 -7.75
C LYS A 285 -8.39 -12.63 -7.01
N GLY A 286 -7.78 -11.45 -6.93
CA GLY A 286 -6.53 -11.26 -6.19
C GLY A 286 -6.70 -11.50 -4.69
N VAL A 287 -7.83 -11.11 -4.11
CA VAL A 287 -8.17 -11.41 -2.71
C VAL A 287 -8.33 -12.92 -2.52
N GLN A 288 -9.04 -13.61 -3.43
CA GLN A 288 -9.21 -15.05 -3.38
C GLN A 288 -7.88 -15.80 -3.51
N ASN A 289 -7.02 -15.40 -4.44
CA ASN A 289 -5.67 -15.95 -4.58
C ASN A 289 -4.84 -15.78 -3.28
N SER A 290 -5.02 -14.65 -2.60
CA SER A 290 -4.35 -14.40 -1.31
C SER A 290 -4.84 -15.34 -0.21
N LEU A 291 -6.14 -15.65 -0.18
CA LEU A 291 -6.72 -16.64 0.75
C LEU A 291 -6.21 -18.05 0.45
N GLU A 292 -6.11 -18.44 -0.81
CA GLU A 292 -5.54 -19.74 -1.23
C GLU A 292 -4.08 -19.86 -0.78
N MET A 293 -3.29 -18.80 -0.96
CA MET A 293 -1.91 -18.77 -0.48
C MET A 293 -1.82 -18.95 1.06
N ILE A 294 -2.70 -18.28 1.80
CA ILE A 294 -2.78 -18.41 3.27
C ILE A 294 -3.21 -19.81 3.67
N ALA A 295 -4.13 -20.43 2.92
CA ALA A 295 -4.69 -21.75 3.19
C ALA A 295 -3.67 -22.89 3.16
N GLU A 296 -2.51 -22.69 2.51
CA GLU A 296 -1.41 -23.65 2.54
C GLU A 296 -0.86 -23.88 3.95
N ASN A 297 -0.84 -22.82 4.79
CA ASN A 297 -0.31 -22.85 6.15
C ASN A 297 -1.39 -22.64 7.23
N ASN A 298 -2.57 -22.16 6.85
CA ASN A 298 -3.70 -21.89 7.74
C ASN A 298 -4.99 -22.51 7.20
N PRO A 299 -5.39 -23.71 7.68
CA PRO A 299 -6.60 -24.38 7.21
C PRO A 299 -7.89 -23.57 7.32
N LYS A 300 -7.97 -22.59 8.24
CA LYS A 300 -9.15 -21.72 8.39
C LYS A 300 -9.45 -20.89 7.13
N ALA A 301 -8.43 -20.62 6.30
CA ALA A 301 -8.61 -19.86 5.07
C ALA A 301 -9.25 -20.69 3.95
N ARG A 302 -9.25 -22.04 4.00
CA ARG A 302 -9.70 -22.94 2.90
C ARG A 302 -11.16 -22.75 2.51
N SER A 303 -12.02 -22.47 3.44
CA SER A 303 -13.46 -22.29 3.23
C SER A 303 -13.91 -20.83 3.12
N ARG A 304 -12.97 -19.89 3.19
CA ARG A 304 -13.27 -18.46 3.17
C ARG A 304 -13.33 -17.93 1.74
N ARG A 305 -14.19 -16.93 1.54
CA ARG A 305 -14.40 -16.30 0.23
C ARG A 305 -13.96 -14.84 0.27
N ALA A 306 -13.50 -14.32 -0.87
CA ALA A 306 -13.00 -12.96 -1.01
C ALA A 306 -14.00 -11.89 -0.51
N GLU A 307 -15.30 -12.09 -0.78
CA GLU A 307 -16.37 -11.15 -0.43
C GLU A 307 -16.51 -10.91 1.08
N GLU A 308 -16.01 -11.83 1.90
CA GLU A 308 -16.02 -11.70 3.35
C GLU A 308 -15.02 -10.63 3.84
N PHE A 309 -14.02 -10.29 3.05
CA PHE A 309 -12.86 -9.48 3.43
C PHE A 309 -12.68 -8.21 2.59
N MET A 310 -13.67 -7.86 1.78
CA MET A 310 -13.63 -6.67 0.94
C MET A 310 -14.98 -5.97 0.89
N ASP A 311 -14.97 -4.70 0.48
CA ASP A 311 -16.18 -3.92 0.21
C ASP A 311 -15.94 -3.05 -1.02
N THR A 312 -16.59 -3.42 -2.14
CA THR A 312 -16.51 -2.67 -3.40
C THR A 312 -17.43 -1.45 -3.44
N SER A 313 -18.41 -1.37 -2.53
CA SER A 313 -19.47 -0.36 -2.57
C SER A 313 -18.94 1.09 -2.51
N PHE A 314 -17.75 1.29 -1.95
CA PHE A 314 -17.09 2.61 -1.94
C PHE A 314 -16.65 3.04 -3.35
N MET A 315 -16.01 2.14 -4.09
CA MET A 315 -15.58 2.43 -5.45
C MET A 315 -16.78 2.52 -6.40
N ASP A 316 -17.80 1.67 -6.21
CA ASP A 316 -19.05 1.72 -6.97
C ASP A 316 -19.78 3.06 -6.78
N GLU A 317 -19.75 3.62 -5.56
CA GLU A 317 -20.33 4.94 -5.27
C GLU A 317 -19.54 6.07 -5.94
N LEU A 318 -18.21 6.00 -5.95
CA LEU A 318 -17.37 6.96 -6.65
C LEU A 318 -17.59 6.93 -8.18
N GLU A 319 -17.86 5.76 -8.73
CA GLU A 319 -18.22 5.61 -10.14
C GLU A 319 -19.59 6.18 -10.42
N LYS A 320 -20.62 5.78 -9.65
CA LYS A 320 -22.01 6.26 -9.81
C LYS A 320 -22.15 7.77 -9.68
N THR A 321 -21.36 8.40 -8.80
CA THR A 321 -21.34 9.87 -8.64
C THR A 321 -20.58 10.59 -9.74
N GLY A 322 -19.96 9.88 -10.70
CA GLY A 322 -19.14 10.44 -11.78
C GLY A 322 -17.76 10.92 -11.32
N PHE A 323 -17.39 10.69 -10.04
CA PHE A 323 -16.10 11.16 -9.53
C PHE A 323 -14.92 10.52 -10.28
N ILE A 324 -14.98 9.21 -10.55
CA ILE A 324 -13.92 8.51 -11.30
C ILE A 324 -13.69 9.16 -12.65
N LYS A 325 -14.79 9.43 -13.41
CA LYS A 325 -14.73 10.09 -14.71
C LYS A 325 -14.21 11.53 -14.63
N SER A 326 -14.45 12.24 -13.53
CA SER A 326 -13.92 13.61 -13.34
C SER A 326 -12.41 13.63 -13.12
N VAL A 327 -11.85 12.59 -12.51
CA VAL A 327 -10.40 12.43 -12.28
C VAL A 327 -9.69 11.85 -13.50
N TRP A 328 -10.33 10.91 -14.19
CA TRP A 328 -9.82 10.22 -15.38
C TRP A 328 -10.81 10.38 -16.53
N PRO A 329 -10.78 11.55 -17.24
CA PRO A 329 -11.70 11.86 -18.32
C PRO A 329 -11.54 11.00 -19.57
#